data_7902eca9a03177d3de3a0c090b9b6305
#
_entry.id   7902eca9a03177d3de3a0c090b9b6305
#
_cell.length_a   1.000
_cell.length_b   1.000
_cell.length_c   1.000
_cell.angle_alpha   90.00
_cell.angle_beta   90.00
_cell.angle_gamma   90.00
#
_symmetry.space_group_name_H-M   'P 1'
#
loop_
_entity.id
_entity.type
_entity.pdbx_description
1 polymer ?
#
loop_
_entity_poly.entity_id
_entity_poly.type
_entity_poly.pdbx_seq_one_letter_code
_entity_poly.pdbx_strand_id
1 'polypeptide(L)'
;MRKIVFLWIALIAVGMNVFADGKVSFTASAPDAVAVGDQFRLSYTVTTQKVRDFRAPSMKGFDVLMGPSRSQQSSVQMINGQTTSTSSITFTYILMATAEGDFTIPGATITADGNQMVSNSVQVRAVSYTHLRAHET
;
A
#
# COMPACT_ATOMS: atom_id res chain seq x y z
N MET A 1 0.40 28.75 29.74
CA MET A 1 -0.46 27.84 28.99
C MET A 1 -0.36 28.00 27.49
N ARG A 2 -0.43 29.24 27.01
CA ARG A 2 -0.31 29.43 25.57
C ARG A 2 1.01 28.96 24.99
N LYS A 3 2.08 29.14 25.77
CA LYS A 3 3.40 28.73 25.32
C LYS A 3 3.47 27.23 25.15
N ILE A 4 2.76 26.49 25.95
CA ILE A 4 2.74 25.03 25.86
C ILE A 4 2.04 24.62 24.56
N VAL A 5 1.00 25.32 24.18
CA VAL A 5 0.26 25.02 22.96
C VAL A 5 1.18 25.22 21.74
N PHE A 6 1.94 26.29 21.73
CA PHE A 6 2.87 26.55 20.63
C PHE A 6 3.94 25.48 20.53
N LEU A 7 4.43 25.01 21.66
CA LEU A 7 5.40 23.93 21.67
C LEU A 7 4.86 22.67 21.04
N TRP A 8 3.61 22.37 21.29
CA TRP A 8 2.96 21.21 20.70
C TRP A 8 2.91 21.31 19.18
N ILE A 9 2.55 22.48 18.69
CA ILE A 9 2.47 22.69 17.25
C ILE A 9 3.83 22.53 16.61
N ALA A 10 4.86 23.06 17.23
CA ALA A 10 6.21 22.93 16.72
C ALA A 10 6.66 21.49 16.67
N LEU A 11 6.29 20.72 17.67
CA LEU A 11 6.66 19.32 17.71
C LEU A 11 6.01 18.53 16.58
N ILE A 12 4.77 18.83 16.29
CA ILE A 12 4.07 18.19 15.18
C ILE A 12 4.74 18.52 13.86
N ALA A 13 5.13 19.76 13.68
CA ALA A 13 5.82 20.17 12.46
C ALA A 13 7.14 19.42 12.27
N VAL A 14 7.88 19.24 13.35
CA VAL A 14 9.14 18.50 13.30
C VAL A 14 8.87 17.05 12.92
N GLY A 15 7.81 16.46 13.45
CA GLY A 15 7.45 15.10 13.09
C GLY A 15 7.15 14.96 11.60
N MET A 16 6.51 15.95 11.01
CA MET A 16 6.23 15.91 9.59
C MET A 16 7.51 16.00 8.75
N ASN A 17 8.47 16.77 9.22
CA ASN A 17 9.75 16.87 8.52
C ASN A 17 10.49 15.54 8.48
N VAL A 18 10.35 14.73 9.51
CA VAL A 18 10.94 13.41 9.52
C VAL A 18 10.39 12.55 8.39
N PHE A 19 9.10 12.67 8.11
CA PHE A 19 8.52 11.97 6.97
C PHE A 19 9.08 12.46 5.65
N ALA A 20 9.28 13.74 5.53
CA ALA A 20 9.83 14.31 4.30
C ALA A 20 11.24 13.78 4.02
N ASP A 21 12.01 13.55 5.07
CA ASP A 21 13.35 13.01 4.93
C ASP A 21 13.34 11.50 4.69
N GLY A 22 12.26 10.83 5.04
CA GLY A 22 12.15 9.40 4.85
C GLY A 22 12.08 9.07 3.37
N LYS A 23 13.10 8.40 2.88
CA LYS A 23 13.15 8.01 1.48
C LYS A 23 12.41 6.73 1.20
N VAL A 24 11.98 6.04 2.24
CA VAL A 24 11.27 4.78 2.12
C VAL A 24 9.77 5.07 2.19
N SER A 25 9.05 4.61 1.17
CA SER A 25 7.59 4.67 1.18
C SER A 25 7.03 3.27 1.08
N PHE A 26 5.87 3.08 1.68
CA PHE A 26 5.18 1.80 1.67
C PHE A 26 3.72 2.07 1.38
N THR A 27 3.27 1.66 0.19
CA THR A 27 1.92 1.98 -0.29
C THR A 27 1.21 0.73 -0.77
N ALA A 28 -0.11 0.75 -0.64
CA ALA A 28 -0.97 -0.33 -1.12
C ALA A 28 -1.84 0.18 -2.25
N SER A 29 -2.14 -0.68 -3.20
CA SER A 29 -2.95 -0.33 -4.36
C SER A 29 -3.84 -1.50 -4.73
N ALA A 30 -5.10 -1.19 -5.04
CA ALA A 30 -6.10 -2.16 -5.49
C ALA A 30 -7.14 -1.42 -6.31
N PRO A 31 -7.94 -2.13 -7.13
CA PRO A 31 -9.02 -1.48 -7.86
C PRO A 31 -10.09 -0.94 -6.90
N ASP A 32 -10.76 0.14 -7.29
CA ASP A 32 -11.83 0.73 -6.49
C ASP A 32 -13.07 -0.14 -6.46
N ALA A 33 -13.35 -0.87 -7.53
CA ALA A 33 -14.54 -1.70 -7.65
C ALA A 33 -14.20 -2.96 -8.41
N VAL A 34 -14.79 -4.06 -7.97
CA VAL A 34 -14.63 -5.36 -8.62
C VAL A 34 -15.98 -6.07 -8.64
N ALA A 35 -16.13 -7.03 -9.54
CA ALA A 35 -17.32 -7.86 -9.56
C ALA A 35 -17.10 -9.08 -8.68
N VAL A 36 -18.19 -9.53 -8.03
CA VAL A 36 -18.13 -10.74 -7.23
C VAL A 36 -17.80 -11.91 -8.15
N GLY A 37 -16.81 -12.71 -7.74
CA GLY A 37 -16.32 -13.83 -8.53
C GLY A 37 -15.15 -13.49 -9.44
N ASP A 38 -14.85 -12.21 -9.62
CA ASP A 38 -13.70 -11.80 -10.42
C ASP A 38 -12.46 -11.70 -9.57
N GLN A 39 -11.34 -11.99 -10.19
CA GLN A 39 -10.04 -11.87 -9.55
C GLN A 39 -9.50 -10.47 -9.75
N PHE A 40 -8.79 -9.99 -8.74
CA PHE A 40 -8.13 -8.69 -8.85
C PHE A 40 -6.81 -8.74 -8.09
N ARG A 41 -5.98 -7.75 -8.33
CA ARG A 41 -4.64 -7.70 -7.79
C ARG A 41 -4.57 -6.66 -6.68
N LEU A 42 -4.02 -7.07 -5.54
CA LEU A 42 -3.69 -6.18 -4.43
C LEU A 42 -2.16 -6.13 -4.34
N SER A 43 -1.60 -4.94 -4.43
CA SER A 43 -0.16 -4.76 -4.46
C SER A 43 0.30 -3.87 -3.32
N TYR A 44 1.37 -4.29 -2.65
CA TYR A 44 2.05 -3.50 -1.64
C TYR A 44 3.45 -3.22 -2.16
N THR A 45 3.79 -1.94 -2.29
CA THR A 45 5.08 -1.53 -2.85
C THR A 45 5.87 -0.75 -1.81
N VAL A 46 7.10 -1.16 -1.60
CA VAL A 46 8.03 -0.48 -0.71
C VAL A 46 9.26 -0.06 -1.50
N THR A 47 9.75 1.15 -1.25
CA THR A 47 10.84 1.73 -2.03
C THR A 47 12.19 1.52 -1.36
N THR A 48 12.46 0.29 -0.94
CA THR A 48 13.75 -0.14 -0.43
C THR A 48 13.90 -1.63 -0.64
N GLN A 49 15.14 -2.10 -0.64
CA GLN A 49 15.40 -3.55 -0.73
C GLN A 49 15.54 -4.18 0.64
N LYS A 50 15.69 -3.38 1.69
CA LYS A 50 15.93 -3.88 3.05
C LYS A 50 14.60 -4.04 3.77
N VAL A 51 13.83 -5.02 3.35
CA VAL A 51 12.50 -5.29 3.87
C VAL A 51 12.49 -6.64 4.56
N ARG A 52 11.93 -6.67 5.77
CA ARG A 52 11.74 -7.89 6.54
C ARG A 52 10.36 -7.88 7.17
N ASP A 53 9.96 -9.07 7.63
CA ASP A 53 8.76 -9.22 8.46
C ASP A 53 7.53 -8.63 7.81
N PHE A 54 7.35 -8.91 6.55
CA PHE A 54 6.12 -8.51 5.86
C PHE A 54 4.95 -9.28 6.46
N ARG A 55 3.95 -8.55 6.95
CA ARG A 55 2.76 -9.12 7.53
C ARG A 55 1.55 -8.58 6.81
N ALA A 56 0.82 -9.48 6.18
CA ALA A 56 -0.40 -9.12 5.47
C ALA A 56 -1.52 -8.87 6.47
N PRO A 57 -2.43 -7.94 6.15
CA PRO A 57 -3.59 -7.69 6.99
C PRO A 57 -4.65 -8.76 6.78
N SER A 58 -5.68 -8.70 7.59
CA SER A 58 -6.88 -9.49 7.38
C SER A 58 -7.59 -9.00 6.12
N MET A 59 -7.98 -9.93 5.27
CA MET A 59 -8.63 -9.60 3.99
C MET A 59 -10.06 -10.13 3.98
N LYS A 60 -10.87 -9.66 4.93
CA LYS A 60 -12.25 -10.11 5.06
C LYS A 60 -13.05 -9.72 3.84
N GLY A 61 -13.90 -10.64 3.39
CA GLY A 61 -14.72 -10.44 2.21
C GLY A 61 -14.06 -10.91 0.93
N PHE A 62 -12.82 -11.34 0.99
CA PHE A 62 -12.07 -11.77 -0.17
C PHE A 62 -11.40 -13.10 0.08
N ASP A 63 -11.33 -13.92 -0.95
CA ASP A 63 -10.51 -15.13 -0.93
C ASP A 63 -9.14 -14.80 -1.49
N VAL A 64 -8.11 -15.25 -0.80
CA VAL A 64 -6.74 -15.11 -1.28
C VAL A 64 -6.43 -16.32 -2.15
N LEU A 65 -6.34 -16.10 -3.44
CA LEU A 65 -6.10 -17.18 -4.39
C LEU A 65 -4.61 -17.46 -4.57
N MET A 66 -3.81 -16.41 -4.47
CA MET A 66 -2.38 -16.54 -4.69
C MET A 66 -1.67 -15.39 -3.96
N GLY A 67 -0.46 -15.69 -3.50
CA GLY A 67 0.40 -14.66 -2.95
C GLY A 67 0.86 -14.94 -1.53
N PRO A 68 1.75 -14.13 -1.02
CA PRO A 68 2.34 -12.99 -1.72
C PRO A 68 3.39 -13.40 -2.73
N SER A 69 3.36 -12.78 -3.88
CA SER A 69 4.43 -12.89 -4.86
C SER A 69 5.34 -11.69 -4.68
N ARG A 70 6.62 -11.93 -4.53
CA ARG A 70 7.58 -10.86 -4.32
C ARG A 70 8.28 -10.58 -5.63
N SER A 71 8.25 -9.33 -6.06
CA SER A 71 9.03 -8.89 -7.20
C SER A 71 9.93 -7.74 -6.78
N GLN A 72 11.08 -7.66 -7.39
CA GLN A 72 12.07 -6.65 -7.09
C GLN A 72 12.39 -5.89 -8.35
N GLN A 73 12.45 -4.58 -8.23
CA GLN A 73 12.69 -3.71 -9.37
C GLN A 73 13.72 -2.67 -8.95
N SER A 74 14.68 -2.42 -9.84
CA SER A 74 15.66 -1.37 -9.60
C SER A 74 15.85 -0.58 -10.87
N SER A 75 16.09 0.72 -10.70
CA SER A 75 16.35 1.59 -11.83
C SER A 75 17.47 2.53 -11.48
N VAL A 76 18.25 2.90 -12.49
CA VAL A 76 19.36 3.82 -12.35
C VAL A 76 19.12 4.97 -13.30
N GLN A 77 19.22 6.19 -12.79
CA GLN A 77 19.05 7.39 -13.58
C GLN A 77 20.27 8.28 -13.42
N MET A 78 20.66 8.90 -14.50
CA MET A 78 21.74 9.87 -14.48
C MET A 78 21.18 11.22 -14.85
N ILE A 79 21.24 12.16 -13.90
CA ILE A 79 20.72 13.51 -14.09
C ILE A 79 21.82 14.47 -13.69
N ASN A 80 22.20 15.35 -14.62
CA ASN A 80 23.23 16.37 -14.41
C ASN A 80 24.55 15.76 -13.90
N GLY A 81 24.93 14.62 -14.45
CA GLY A 81 26.17 13.98 -14.07
C GLY A 81 26.10 13.19 -12.77
N GLN A 82 24.95 13.19 -12.09
CA GLN A 82 24.77 12.42 -10.86
C GLN A 82 23.97 11.18 -11.13
N THR A 83 24.43 10.07 -10.57
CA THR A 83 23.75 8.80 -10.70
C THR A 83 22.85 8.56 -9.50
N THR A 84 21.58 8.35 -9.77
CA THR A 84 20.58 8.03 -8.75
C THR A 84 20.05 6.64 -9.02
N SER A 85 20.11 5.78 -8.01
CA SER A 85 19.54 4.45 -8.12
C SER A 85 18.39 4.32 -7.15
N THR A 86 17.29 3.70 -7.63
CA THR A 86 16.12 3.44 -6.81
C THR A 86 15.81 1.96 -6.90
N SER A 87 15.32 1.43 -5.79
CA SER A 87 14.93 0.03 -5.70
C SER A 87 13.58 -0.05 -5.06
N SER A 88 12.78 -1.00 -5.49
CA SER A 88 11.49 -1.24 -4.88
C SER A 88 11.19 -2.72 -4.85
N ILE A 89 10.40 -3.11 -3.87
CA ILE A 89 9.90 -4.48 -3.73
C ILE A 89 8.39 -4.39 -3.70
N THR A 90 7.74 -5.22 -4.49
CA THR A 90 6.29 -5.28 -4.55
C THR A 90 5.83 -6.67 -4.13
N PHE A 91 4.90 -6.70 -3.17
CA PHE A 91 4.23 -7.91 -2.75
C PHE A 91 2.85 -7.91 -3.36
N THR A 92 2.53 -8.92 -4.14
CA THR A 92 1.28 -8.98 -4.90
C THR A 92 0.45 -10.17 -4.48
N TYR A 93 -0.83 -9.91 -4.23
CA TYR A 93 -1.83 -10.93 -3.95
C TYR A 93 -2.85 -10.94 -5.07
N ILE A 94 -3.35 -12.11 -5.38
CA ILE A 94 -4.51 -12.25 -6.26
C ILE A 94 -5.69 -12.64 -5.36
N LEU A 95 -6.70 -11.79 -5.35
CA LEU A 95 -7.87 -11.94 -4.51
C LEU A 95 -9.11 -12.12 -5.38
N MET A 96 -10.14 -12.68 -4.78
CA MET A 96 -11.44 -12.81 -5.43
C MET A 96 -12.50 -12.33 -4.46
N ALA A 97 -13.40 -11.47 -4.94
CA ALA A 97 -14.50 -11.01 -4.12
C ALA A 97 -15.55 -12.13 -3.99
N THR A 98 -15.97 -12.38 -2.75
CA THR A 98 -16.91 -13.46 -2.47
C THR A 98 -18.29 -12.97 -2.13
N ALA A 99 -18.48 -11.69 -1.84
CA ALA A 99 -19.76 -11.11 -1.47
C ALA A 99 -19.78 -9.65 -1.87
N GLU A 100 -20.98 -9.14 -2.11
CA GLU A 100 -21.15 -7.72 -2.41
C GLU A 100 -20.97 -6.89 -1.15
N GLY A 101 -20.53 -5.65 -1.33
CA GLY A 101 -20.39 -4.72 -0.25
C GLY A 101 -19.16 -3.83 -0.41
N ASP A 102 -19.00 -2.95 0.54
CA ASP A 102 -17.83 -2.11 0.64
C ASP A 102 -16.89 -2.70 1.66
N PHE A 103 -15.68 -3.00 1.25
CA PHE A 103 -14.70 -3.65 2.10
C PHE A 103 -13.46 -2.79 2.21
N THR A 104 -12.88 -2.75 3.39
CA THR A 104 -11.62 -2.07 3.63
C THR A 104 -10.55 -3.11 3.93
N ILE A 105 -9.48 -3.08 3.16
CA ILE A 105 -8.32 -3.92 3.42
C ILE A 105 -7.33 -3.07 4.21
N PRO A 106 -7.05 -3.43 5.46
CA PRO A 106 -6.13 -2.63 6.27
C PRO A 106 -4.72 -2.62 5.69
N GLY A 107 -3.90 -1.71 6.17
CA GLY A 107 -2.52 -1.65 5.74
C GLY A 107 -1.73 -2.86 6.21
N ALA A 108 -0.76 -3.26 5.41
CA ALA A 108 0.19 -4.29 5.79
C ALA A 108 1.34 -3.67 6.59
N THR A 109 2.10 -4.50 7.27
CA THR A 109 3.22 -4.05 8.08
C THR A 109 4.51 -4.65 7.56
N ILE A 110 5.57 -3.87 7.61
CA ILE A 110 6.92 -4.35 7.25
C ILE A 110 7.92 -3.75 8.23
N THR A 111 9.11 -4.32 8.24
CA THR A 111 10.28 -3.69 8.82
C THR A 111 11.20 -3.30 7.69
N ALA A 112 11.38 -2.00 7.48
CA ALA A 112 12.22 -1.45 6.42
C ALA A 112 13.33 -0.64 7.05
N ASP A 113 14.57 -0.94 6.71
CA ASP A 113 15.75 -0.27 7.27
C ASP A 113 15.73 -0.23 8.78
N GLY A 114 15.22 -1.30 9.41
CA GLY A 114 15.16 -1.38 10.86
C GLY A 114 13.97 -0.68 11.49
N ASN A 115 13.11 -0.06 10.70
CA ASN A 115 11.94 0.67 11.18
C ASN A 115 10.66 -0.02 10.74
N GLN A 116 9.70 -0.07 11.64
CA GLN A 116 8.39 -0.65 11.31
C GLN A 116 7.55 0.36 10.55
N MET A 117 6.95 -0.07 9.46
CA MET A 117 6.11 0.78 8.63
C MET A 117 4.80 0.09 8.33
N VAL A 118 3.76 0.89 8.14
CA VAL A 118 2.42 0.40 7.82
C VAL A 118 1.97 1.11 6.54
N SER A 119 1.44 0.35 5.59
CA SER A 119 0.92 0.93 4.36
C SER A 119 -0.43 1.59 4.60
N ASN A 120 -0.90 2.33 3.61
CA ASN A 120 -2.26 2.84 3.63
C ASN A 120 -3.24 1.66 3.51
N SER A 121 -4.46 1.88 3.97
CA SER A 121 -5.54 0.95 3.71
C SER A 121 -6.13 1.23 2.33
N VAL A 122 -6.81 0.23 1.76
CA VAL A 122 -7.50 0.40 0.48
C VAL A 122 -8.95 -0.02 0.63
N GLN A 123 -9.81 0.66 -0.09
CA GLN A 123 -11.23 0.34 -0.11
C GLN A 123 -11.58 -0.27 -1.44
N VAL A 124 -12.30 -1.37 -1.39
CA VAL A 124 -12.72 -2.09 -2.60
C VAL A 124 -14.20 -2.34 -2.49
N ARG A 125 -14.94 -1.89 -3.50
CA ARG A 125 -16.37 -2.16 -3.58
C ARG A 125 -16.58 -3.39 -4.45
N ALA A 126 -17.28 -4.37 -3.91
CA ALA A 126 -17.64 -5.55 -4.65
C ALA A 126 -19.10 -5.45 -5.07
N VAL A 127 -19.35 -5.56 -6.36
CA VAL A 127 -20.69 -5.44 -6.94
C VAL A 127 -21.05 -6.74 -7.65
N SER A 128 -22.35 -6.93 -7.88
CA SER A 128 -22.75 -8.11 -8.61
C SER A 128 -22.24 -8.03 -10.05
N TYR A 129 -21.90 -9.16 -10.60
CA TYR A 129 -21.39 -9.22 -11.96
C TYR A 129 -22.41 -8.65 -12.95
N THR A 130 -23.69 -8.95 -12.72
CA THR A 130 -24.75 -8.45 -13.57
C THR A 130 -24.82 -6.93 -13.54
N HIS A 131 -24.65 -6.34 -12.36
CA HIS A 131 -24.70 -4.89 -12.21
C HIS A 131 -23.54 -4.22 -12.94
N LEU A 132 -22.35 -4.75 -12.79
CA LEU A 132 -21.18 -4.21 -13.43
C LEU A 132 -21.28 -4.29 -14.94
N ARG A 133 -21.77 -5.40 -15.43
CA ARG A 133 -21.93 -5.61 -16.86
C ARG A 133 -22.97 -4.68 -17.46
N ALA A 134 -24.07 -4.47 -16.75
CA ALA A 134 -25.11 -3.53 -17.19
C ALA A 134 -24.54 -2.11 -17.29
N HIS A 135 -23.64 -1.77 -16.40
CA HIS A 135 -23.02 -0.44 -16.41
C HIS A 135 -22.13 -0.23 -17.62
N GLU A 136 -21.50 -1.27 -18.12
CA GLU A 136 -20.62 -1.19 -19.29
C GLU A 136 -21.40 -0.95 -20.58
N THR A 137 -22.61 -1.43 -20.65
CA THR A 137 -23.41 -1.23 -21.86
C THR A 137 -24.14 0.10 -21.84
#